data_e357cfb6c5b06750e639ac02a95355e7
#
_entry.id   e357cfb6c5b06750e639ac02a95355e7
#
_cell.length_a   1.000
_cell.length_b   1.000
_cell.length_c   1.000
_cell.angle_alpha   90.00
_cell.angle_beta   90.00
_cell.angle_gamma   90.00
#
_symmetry.space_group_name_H-M   'P 1'
#
loop_
_entity.id
_entity.type
_entity.pdbx_description
1 polymer ?
#
loop_
_entity_poly.entity_id
_entity_poly.type
_entity_poly.pdbx_seq_one_letter_code
_entity_poly.pdbx_strand_id
1 'polypeptide(L)'
;MSKKQKKMLIRIIVALVVFVACEITEKLIHLSGVWDTVVKAAMFAVPYLMAGYDVLLKAIKNISKGHVFDENFLMAVATVGAYGTGEFGEAAAVMLFYQVGEWFQKYAVNRSRASITDLMNIMPEYANIEKDGQIVQVEPETVAIGDIIIVQPGEKVPLDGTVIEGETFVDTAALTGESVPRKLSVGDEVLSGVINQNGVIRVKVSKEFDDSTVSKILELVENASTRKAQYEQFITRFAKYYTPIVCFLALAVAIIPPIFVGEFGKWFHRALIFLVVSCPCALVISIPLSFFSGIGGASKAGILVKGSNYLELLGKAKIAVFDKTGTLTKGVFKVVETCANGISEDDLLELAAYGEYYSNHPIAASIKAAYKGTVQIDHLDGYEEISGMGIKVLKDGKEVLVGNKKLLDSRKISMAGAKQPSKVGTVLFVAENGAYKGCITIADEIKDGVKDAIASIKKCGIDNVVMLTGDKKEVADSVAKELGIDTVCAELMPGDKVDKVEQLLREKNEDSTLIFTGDGINDAPVLMRADVGIAMGAMGQDAAIEAADIVLIDDDPGKIAVAYAIARKTVRIVQQNIVFALAVKIIVMVLGALGFANMWAAVFADVGVAFLAIINATRALKP
;
A
#
# COMPACT_ATOMS: atom_id res chain seq x y z
N MET A 1 -7.48 -8.89 -23.22
CA MET A 1 -6.34 -9.00 -24.21
C MET A 1 -6.39 -7.83 -25.18
N SER A 2 -5.34 -7.02 -25.29
CA SER A 2 -5.29 -5.87 -26.20
C SER A 2 -5.23 -6.32 -27.67
N LYS A 3 -5.65 -5.43 -28.62
CA LYS A 3 -5.56 -5.69 -30.07
C LYS A 3 -4.12 -6.07 -30.50
N LYS A 4 -3.10 -5.46 -29.86
CA LYS A 4 -1.67 -5.69 -30.11
C LYS A 4 -1.24 -7.10 -29.66
N GLN A 5 -1.72 -7.57 -28.50
CA GLN A 5 -1.44 -8.91 -27.97
C GLN A 5 -2.11 -10.00 -28.83
N LYS A 6 -3.34 -9.77 -29.33
CA LYS A 6 -4.00 -10.70 -30.27
C LYS A 6 -3.21 -10.86 -31.57
N LYS A 7 -2.73 -9.73 -32.15
CA LYS A 7 -1.89 -9.78 -33.36
C LYS A 7 -0.59 -10.56 -33.14
N MET A 8 0.07 -10.35 -32.00
CA MET A 8 1.31 -11.07 -31.66
C MET A 8 1.05 -12.57 -31.51
N LEU A 9 -0.04 -12.97 -30.82
CA LEU A 9 -0.41 -14.38 -30.65
C LEU A 9 -0.70 -15.05 -31.99
N ILE A 10 -1.47 -14.41 -32.87
CA ILE A 10 -1.76 -14.95 -34.22
C ILE A 10 -0.45 -15.16 -35.00
N ARG A 11 0.46 -14.16 -34.96
CA ARG A 11 1.76 -14.27 -35.62
C ARG A 11 2.57 -15.48 -35.12
N ILE A 12 2.62 -15.65 -33.79
CA ILE A 12 3.32 -16.79 -33.16
C ILE A 12 2.70 -18.12 -33.59
N ILE A 13 1.37 -18.24 -33.58
CA ILE A 13 0.68 -19.47 -34.01
C ILE A 13 0.97 -19.79 -35.48
N VAL A 14 0.89 -18.79 -36.36
CA VAL A 14 1.18 -18.98 -37.79
C VAL A 14 2.63 -19.38 -37.98
N ALA A 15 3.58 -18.69 -37.31
CA ALA A 15 4.99 -19.04 -37.39
C ALA A 15 5.28 -20.46 -36.86
N LEU A 16 4.58 -20.90 -35.81
CA LEU A 16 4.69 -22.27 -35.27
C LEU A 16 4.17 -23.31 -36.26
N VAL A 17 3.03 -23.07 -36.90
CA VAL A 17 2.49 -23.98 -37.92
C VAL A 17 3.45 -24.12 -39.12
N VAL A 18 3.99 -22.98 -39.58
CA VAL A 18 5.00 -22.98 -40.67
C VAL A 18 6.27 -23.72 -40.23
N PHE A 19 6.74 -23.49 -38.99
CA PHE A 19 7.91 -24.19 -38.47
C PHE A 19 7.72 -25.72 -38.42
N VAL A 20 6.57 -26.18 -37.89
CA VAL A 20 6.25 -27.62 -37.85
C VAL A 20 6.17 -28.21 -39.27
N ALA A 21 5.59 -27.46 -40.20
CA ALA A 21 5.58 -27.89 -41.61
C ALA A 21 7.00 -28.02 -42.20
N CYS A 22 7.91 -27.07 -41.86
CA CYS A 22 9.32 -27.15 -42.27
C CYS A 22 10.03 -28.36 -41.65
N GLU A 23 9.83 -28.64 -40.37
CA GLU A 23 10.39 -29.82 -39.68
C GLU A 23 9.94 -31.17 -40.32
N ILE A 24 8.66 -31.26 -40.68
CA ILE A 24 8.12 -32.43 -41.37
C ILE A 24 8.72 -32.55 -42.77
N THR A 25 8.81 -31.43 -43.48
CA THR A 25 9.34 -31.39 -44.84
C THR A 25 10.82 -31.77 -44.88
N GLU A 26 11.62 -31.31 -43.90
CA GLU A 26 13.04 -31.70 -43.78
C GLU A 26 13.23 -33.21 -43.61
N LYS A 27 12.36 -33.87 -42.87
CA LYS A 27 12.40 -35.34 -42.69
C LYS A 27 11.95 -36.14 -43.90
N LEU A 28 11.16 -35.52 -44.79
CA LEU A 28 10.62 -36.18 -45.99
C LEU A 28 11.50 -35.96 -47.21
N ILE A 29 12.19 -34.83 -47.30
CA ILE A 29 13.01 -34.46 -48.47
C ILE A 29 14.48 -34.67 -48.12
N HIS A 30 15.11 -35.65 -48.73
CA HIS A 30 16.53 -35.92 -48.64
C HIS A 30 17.22 -35.41 -49.92
N LEU A 31 17.76 -34.20 -49.87
CA LEU A 31 18.62 -33.64 -50.90
C LEU A 31 20.09 -33.97 -50.56
N SER A 32 20.97 -33.97 -51.54
CA SER A 32 22.40 -34.19 -51.30
C SER A 32 23.24 -32.99 -51.69
N GLY A 33 24.30 -32.72 -50.90
CA GLY A 33 25.27 -31.67 -51.20
C GLY A 33 24.82 -30.26 -50.83
N VAL A 34 25.39 -29.24 -51.48
CA VAL A 34 25.18 -27.81 -51.16
C VAL A 34 23.71 -27.40 -51.28
N TRP A 35 22.96 -28.03 -52.17
CA TRP A 35 21.54 -27.71 -52.36
C TRP A 35 20.68 -28.08 -51.15
N ASP A 36 21.02 -29.13 -50.39
CA ASP A 36 20.34 -29.47 -49.13
C ASP A 36 20.44 -28.33 -48.13
N THR A 37 21.65 -27.80 -47.94
CA THR A 37 21.89 -26.66 -47.03
C THR A 37 21.14 -25.39 -47.46
N VAL A 38 21.15 -25.05 -48.73
CA VAL A 38 20.48 -23.85 -49.26
C VAL A 38 18.96 -23.96 -49.13
N VAL A 39 18.38 -25.11 -49.43
CA VAL A 39 16.93 -25.34 -49.30
C VAL A 39 16.50 -25.29 -47.82
N LYS A 40 17.23 -25.94 -46.93
CA LYS A 40 16.95 -25.87 -45.47
C LYS A 40 17.07 -24.45 -44.94
N ALA A 41 18.12 -23.72 -45.31
CA ALA A 41 18.28 -22.33 -44.95
C ALA A 41 17.10 -21.49 -45.44
N ALA A 42 16.71 -21.58 -46.71
CA ALA A 42 15.58 -20.82 -47.24
C ALA A 42 14.25 -21.19 -46.58
N MET A 43 14.03 -22.47 -46.30
CA MET A 43 12.81 -22.99 -45.67
C MET A 43 12.66 -22.50 -44.23
N PHE A 44 13.69 -22.60 -43.38
CA PHE A 44 13.64 -22.15 -42.00
C PHE A 44 13.79 -20.63 -41.85
N ALA A 45 14.27 -19.90 -42.87
CA ALA A 45 14.27 -18.44 -42.87
C ALA A 45 12.85 -17.84 -42.71
N VAL A 46 11.85 -18.52 -43.28
CA VAL A 46 10.45 -18.03 -43.23
C VAL A 46 9.93 -17.98 -41.78
N PRO A 47 9.85 -19.08 -41.01
CA PRO A 47 9.38 -19.04 -39.63
C PRO A 47 10.31 -18.24 -38.72
N TYR A 48 11.63 -18.24 -38.96
CA TYR A 48 12.59 -17.45 -38.21
C TYR A 48 12.33 -15.95 -38.35
N LEU A 49 12.16 -15.42 -39.55
CA LEU A 49 11.86 -14.01 -39.78
C LEU A 49 10.44 -13.67 -39.36
N MET A 50 9.45 -14.54 -39.57
CA MET A 50 8.08 -14.31 -39.07
C MET A 50 8.03 -14.16 -37.55
N ALA A 51 8.76 -15.00 -36.83
CA ALA A 51 8.83 -14.92 -35.39
C ALA A 51 9.69 -13.72 -34.90
N GLY A 52 10.88 -13.53 -35.52
CA GLY A 52 11.97 -12.75 -34.95
C GLY A 52 12.23 -11.38 -35.57
N TYR A 53 11.54 -10.95 -36.63
CA TYR A 53 11.88 -9.69 -37.31
C TYR A 53 11.89 -8.47 -36.36
N ASP A 54 10.98 -8.41 -35.38
CA ASP A 54 10.89 -7.32 -34.42
C ASP A 54 12.03 -7.36 -33.40
N VAL A 55 12.53 -8.54 -33.02
CA VAL A 55 13.70 -8.71 -32.17
C VAL A 55 14.96 -8.21 -32.87
N LEU A 56 15.16 -8.66 -34.13
CA LEU A 56 16.30 -8.26 -34.95
C LEU A 56 16.32 -6.75 -35.20
N LEU A 57 15.17 -6.15 -35.55
CA LEU A 57 15.06 -4.71 -35.77
C LEU A 57 15.30 -3.91 -34.47
N LYS A 58 14.83 -4.38 -33.33
CA LYS A 58 15.11 -3.76 -32.04
C LYS A 58 16.58 -3.85 -31.67
N ALA A 59 17.22 -5.02 -31.86
CA ALA A 59 18.64 -5.18 -31.63
C ALA A 59 19.47 -4.18 -32.45
N ILE A 60 19.22 -4.06 -33.75
CA ILE A 60 19.90 -3.09 -34.63
C ILE A 60 19.66 -1.67 -34.17
N LYS A 61 18.41 -1.31 -33.85
CA LYS A 61 18.05 0.03 -33.39
C LYS A 61 18.69 0.39 -32.04
N ASN A 62 18.80 -0.58 -31.12
CA ASN A 62 19.39 -0.35 -29.80
C ASN A 62 20.92 -0.24 -29.88
N ILE A 63 21.56 -1.02 -30.75
CA ILE A 63 23.00 -0.86 -31.10
C ILE A 63 23.26 0.54 -31.64
N SER A 64 22.45 1.04 -32.58
CA SER A 64 22.61 2.36 -33.17
C SER A 64 22.43 3.51 -32.17
N LYS A 65 21.76 3.26 -31.04
CA LYS A 65 21.57 4.20 -29.91
C LYS A 65 22.60 4.03 -28.79
N GLY A 66 23.58 3.15 -28.94
CA GLY A 66 24.62 2.88 -27.94
C GLY A 66 24.21 1.93 -26.83
N HIS A 67 23.02 1.33 -26.91
CA HIS A 67 22.56 0.26 -26.00
C HIS A 67 22.86 -1.11 -26.59
N VAL A 68 24.13 -1.52 -26.54
CA VAL A 68 24.62 -2.71 -27.24
C VAL A 68 24.25 -4.02 -26.52
N PHE A 69 24.26 -4.03 -25.18
CA PHE A 69 24.12 -5.24 -24.39
C PHE A 69 22.72 -5.39 -23.78
N ASP A 70 21.69 -5.50 -24.64
CA ASP A 70 20.32 -5.79 -24.21
C ASP A 70 19.90 -7.23 -24.54
N GLU A 71 18.72 -7.64 -24.07
CA GLU A 71 18.17 -8.97 -24.31
C GLU A 71 17.96 -9.27 -25.80
N ASN A 72 17.52 -8.27 -26.59
CA ASN A 72 17.30 -8.43 -28.02
C ASN A 72 18.63 -8.66 -28.77
N PHE A 73 19.70 -8.00 -28.33
CA PHE A 73 21.05 -8.19 -28.86
C PHE A 73 21.53 -9.63 -28.60
N LEU A 74 21.41 -10.12 -27.35
CA LEU A 74 21.83 -11.48 -27.00
C LEU A 74 21.09 -12.52 -27.84
N MET A 75 19.78 -12.38 -27.97
CA MET A 75 18.96 -13.30 -28.80
C MET A 75 19.29 -13.19 -30.27
N ALA A 76 19.51 -11.98 -30.79
CA ALA A 76 19.89 -11.81 -32.19
C ALA A 76 21.25 -12.45 -32.49
N VAL A 77 22.27 -12.21 -31.65
CA VAL A 77 23.61 -12.80 -31.82
C VAL A 77 23.55 -14.33 -31.74
N ALA A 78 22.83 -14.86 -30.75
CA ALA A 78 22.72 -16.32 -30.56
C ALA A 78 22.01 -17.00 -31.74
N THR A 79 20.89 -16.45 -32.20
CA THR A 79 20.09 -17.08 -33.28
C THR A 79 20.69 -16.86 -34.65
N VAL A 80 21.29 -15.70 -34.94
CA VAL A 80 22.05 -15.48 -36.19
C VAL A 80 23.31 -16.35 -36.21
N GLY A 81 23.99 -16.50 -35.07
CA GLY A 81 25.14 -17.38 -34.94
C GLY A 81 24.78 -18.85 -35.19
N ALA A 82 23.68 -19.36 -34.61
CA ALA A 82 23.16 -20.70 -34.84
C ALA A 82 22.77 -20.89 -36.30
N TYR A 83 22.15 -19.90 -36.91
CA TYR A 83 21.83 -19.92 -38.34
C TYR A 83 23.08 -20.00 -39.22
N GLY A 84 24.14 -19.25 -38.87
CA GLY A 84 25.43 -19.25 -39.55
C GLY A 84 26.22 -20.57 -39.42
N THR A 85 26.00 -21.35 -38.38
CA THR A 85 26.60 -22.68 -38.18
C THR A 85 25.83 -23.83 -38.84
N GLY A 86 24.68 -23.52 -39.46
CA GLY A 86 23.86 -24.51 -40.17
C GLY A 86 22.75 -25.12 -39.32
N GLU A 87 22.57 -24.68 -38.09
CA GLU A 87 21.51 -25.12 -37.18
C GLU A 87 20.23 -24.31 -37.40
N PHE A 88 19.69 -24.36 -38.63
CA PHE A 88 18.57 -23.50 -39.07
C PHE A 88 17.28 -23.74 -38.26
N GLY A 89 16.95 -25.02 -38.00
CA GLY A 89 15.81 -25.43 -37.21
C GLY A 89 15.92 -24.94 -35.75
N GLU A 90 17.10 -25.11 -35.14
CA GLU A 90 17.33 -24.62 -33.78
C GLU A 90 17.19 -23.11 -33.69
N ALA A 91 17.75 -22.34 -34.63
CA ALA A 91 17.64 -20.88 -34.65
C ALA A 91 16.19 -20.40 -34.74
N ALA A 92 15.38 -21.03 -35.61
CA ALA A 92 13.96 -20.70 -35.76
C ALA A 92 13.14 -21.09 -34.53
N ALA A 93 13.41 -22.23 -33.94
CA ALA A 93 12.76 -22.70 -32.74
C ALA A 93 13.04 -21.80 -31.52
N VAL A 94 14.31 -21.45 -31.28
CA VAL A 94 14.73 -20.53 -30.21
C VAL A 94 14.00 -19.21 -30.34
N MET A 95 13.90 -18.63 -31.52
CA MET A 95 13.20 -17.39 -31.78
C MET A 95 11.69 -17.52 -31.52
N LEU A 96 11.07 -18.64 -31.88
CA LEU A 96 9.67 -18.94 -31.60
C LEU A 96 9.41 -19.05 -30.11
N PHE A 97 10.20 -19.85 -29.38
CA PHE A 97 10.04 -19.98 -27.93
C PHE A 97 10.26 -18.66 -27.18
N TYR A 98 11.25 -17.88 -27.61
CA TYR A 98 11.46 -16.54 -27.07
C TYR A 98 10.21 -15.66 -27.25
N GLN A 99 9.60 -15.67 -28.45
CA GLN A 99 8.38 -14.90 -28.71
C GLN A 99 7.17 -15.38 -27.90
N VAL A 100 7.04 -16.69 -27.67
CA VAL A 100 6.02 -17.24 -26.76
C VAL A 100 6.23 -16.72 -25.35
N GLY A 101 7.47 -16.75 -24.85
CA GLY A 101 7.85 -16.20 -23.56
C GLY A 101 7.53 -14.72 -23.44
N GLU A 102 7.93 -13.91 -24.42
CA GLU A 102 7.66 -12.47 -24.49
C GLU A 102 6.15 -12.15 -24.49
N TRP A 103 5.37 -12.93 -25.26
CA TRP A 103 3.92 -12.77 -25.28
C TRP A 103 3.31 -13.06 -23.92
N PHE A 104 3.71 -14.18 -23.30
CA PHE A 104 3.19 -14.59 -21.99
C PHE A 104 3.55 -13.59 -20.90
N GLN A 105 4.80 -13.09 -20.88
CA GLN A 105 5.27 -12.07 -19.97
C GLN A 105 4.42 -10.79 -20.09
N LYS A 106 4.21 -10.29 -21.31
CA LYS A 106 3.36 -9.12 -21.57
C LYS A 106 1.91 -9.35 -21.16
N TYR A 107 1.40 -10.56 -21.34
CA TYR A 107 0.05 -10.91 -20.92
C TYR A 107 -0.08 -10.88 -19.38
N ALA A 108 0.87 -11.49 -18.68
CA ALA A 108 0.87 -11.56 -17.21
C ALA A 108 1.03 -10.17 -16.57
N VAL A 109 1.97 -9.35 -17.06
CA VAL A 109 2.17 -7.96 -16.60
C VAL A 109 0.90 -7.14 -16.80
N ASN A 110 0.27 -7.22 -17.98
CA ASN A 110 -0.95 -6.48 -18.25
C ASN A 110 -2.12 -6.96 -17.38
N ARG A 111 -2.22 -8.26 -17.08
CA ARG A 111 -3.25 -8.80 -16.19
C ARG A 111 -3.06 -8.35 -14.75
N SER A 112 -1.83 -8.30 -14.28
CA SER A 112 -1.53 -7.77 -12.94
C SER A 112 -1.82 -6.27 -12.85
N ARG A 113 -1.47 -5.50 -13.89
CA ARG A 113 -1.85 -4.08 -13.97
C ARG A 113 -3.37 -3.90 -14.07
N ALA A 114 -4.08 -4.78 -14.77
CA ALA A 114 -5.55 -4.73 -14.86
C ALA A 114 -6.22 -4.96 -13.51
N SER A 115 -5.64 -5.75 -12.60
CA SER A 115 -6.15 -5.88 -11.22
C SER A 115 -6.02 -4.58 -10.41
N ILE A 116 -5.08 -3.70 -10.77
CA ILE A 116 -4.99 -2.33 -10.25
C ILE A 116 -6.00 -1.43 -10.98
N THR A 117 -6.21 -1.65 -12.27
CA THR A 117 -7.22 -0.94 -13.08
C THR A 117 -8.66 -1.33 -12.68
N ASP A 118 -8.87 -2.53 -12.09
CA ASP A 118 -10.17 -2.88 -11.49
C ASP A 118 -10.53 -1.98 -10.30
N LEU A 119 -9.52 -1.36 -9.65
CA LEU A 119 -9.72 -0.27 -8.70
C LEU A 119 -10.16 1.04 -9.41
N MET A 120 -9.79 1.25 -10.67
CA MET A 120 -10.27 2.37 -11.46
C MET A 120 -11.77 2.24 -11.81
N ASN A 121 -12.36 1.04 -11.70
CA ASN A 121 -13.81 0.84 -11.78
C ASN A 121 -14.58 1.46 -10.60
N ILE A 122 -13.89 2.03 -9.60
CA ILE A 122 -14.51 2.81 -8.52
C ILE A 122 -14.98 4.17 -9.06
N MET A 123 -14.35 4.69 -10.10
CA MET A 123 -14.68 5.99 -10.70
C MET A 123 -16.12 6.02 -11.19
N PRO A 124 -16.94 6.99 -10.76
CA PRO A 124 -18.27 7.20 -11.28
C PRO A 124 -18.21 7.79 -12.70
N GLU A 125 -19.07 7.30 -13.59
CA GLU A 125 -19.09 7.75 -14.98
C GLU A 125 -19.91 9.04 -15.17
N TYR A 126 -20.81 9.34 -14.22
CA TYR A 126 -21.71 10.49 -14.27
C TYR A 126 -22.18 10.90 -12.87
N ALA A 127 -22.71 12.11 -12.77
CA ALA A 127 -23.43 12.63 -11.62
C ALA A 127 -24.86 13.04 -12.05
N ASN A 128 -25.85 12.74 -11.22
CA ASN A 128 -27.23 13.22 -11.44
C ASN A 128 -27.44 14.48 -10.59
N ILE A 129 -27.70 15.61 -11.22
CA ILE A 129 -28.03 16.89 -10.55
C ILE A 129 -29.46 17.29 -10.83
N GLU A 130 -30.09 18.01 -9.91
CA GLU A 130 -31.40 18.59 -10.12
C GLU A 130 -31.26 20.00 -10.73
N LYS A 131 -31.79 20.19 -11.93
CA LYS A 131 -31.83 21.48 -12.62
C LYS A 131 -33.25 21.76 -13.10
N ASP A 132 -33.82 22.87 -12.66
CA ASP A 132 -35.18 23.28 -13.02
C ASP A 132 -36.26 22.19 -12.73
N GLY A 133 -36.11 21.43 -11.65
CA GLY A 133 -37.02 20.34 -11.26
C GLY A 133 -36.89 19.06 -12.09
N GLN A 134 -35.87 18.95 -12.93
CA GLN A 134 -35.56 17.74 -13.70
C GLN A 134 -34.18 17.20 -13.30
N ILE A 135 -34.08 15.87 -13.24
CA ILE A 135 -32.80 15.20 -13.03
C ILE A 135 -32.03 15.18 -14.35
N VAL A 136 -30.85 15.81 -14.35
CA VAL A 136 -29.96 15.90 -15.52
C VAL A 136 -28.65 15.16 -15.18
N GLN A 137 -28.24 14.28 -16.08
CA GLN A 137 -26.97 13.57 -15.99
C GLN A 137 -25.85 14.46 -16.55
N VAL A 138 -24.81 14.67 -15.76
CA VAL A 138 -23.65 15.50 -16.12
C VAL A 138 -22.35 14.76 -15.84
N GLU A 139 -21.25 15.21 -16.42
CA GLU A 139 -19.91 14.73 -16.08
C GLU A 139 -19.55 15.18 -14.65
N PRO A 140 -19.00 14.28 -13.77
CA PRO A 140 -18.68 14.62 -12.39
C PRO A 140 -17.77 15.84 -12.23
N GLU A 141 -16.85 16.07 -13.19
CA GLU A 141 -15.92 17.20 -13.23
C GLU A 141 -16.62 18.56 -13.38
N THR A 142 -17.89 18.56 -13.81
CA THR A 142 -18.67 19.80 -14.01
C THR A 142 -19.48 20.22 -12.80
N VAL A 143 -19.53 19.39 -11.76
CA VAL A 143 -20.31 19.64 -10.54
C VAL A 143 -19.51 20.51 -9.57
N ALA A 144 -20.12 21.59 -9.11
CA ALA A 144 -19.47 22.55 -8.21
C ALA A 144 -19.73 22.22 -6.71
N ILE A 145 -18.85 22.73 -5.85
CA ILE A 145 -19.06 22.65 -4.39
C ILE A 145 -20.36 23.36 -4.02
N GLY A 146 -21.21 22.67 -3.28
CA GLY A 146 -22.51 23.16 -2.82
C GLY A 146 -23.68 22.70 -3.70
N ASP A 147 -23.42 22.15 -4.88
CA ASP A 147 -24.47 21.54 -5.72
C ASP A 147 -25.07 20.32 -5.00
N ILE A 148 -26.31 19.98 -5.39
CA ILE A 148 -27.03 18.83 -4.85
C ILE A 148 -27.04 17.73 -5.90
N ILE A 149 -26.41 16.61 -5.59
CA ILE A 149 -26.43 15.40 -6.40
C ILE A 149 -27.46 14.41 -5.86
N ILE A 150 -28.09 13.67 -6.75
CA ILE A 150 -29.06 12.62 -6.42
C ILE A 150 -28.43 11.27 -6.75
N VAL A 151 -28.38 10.38 -5.76
CA VAL A 151 -27.80 9.05 -5.93
C VAL A 151 -28.88 7.99 -5.71
N GLN A 152 -29.17 7.24 -6.77
CA GLN A 152 -30.19 6.19 -6.77
C GLN A 152 -29.60 4.85 -6.28
N PRO A 153 -30.45 3.89 -5.86
CA PRO A 153 -29.98 2.54 -5.53
C PRO A 153 -29.25 1.87 -6.70
N GLY A 154 -28.09 1.29 -6.41
CA GLY A 154 -27.20 0.69 -7.40
C GLY A 154 -26.20 1.65 -8.04
N GLU A 155 -26.33 2.95 -7.84
CA GLU A 155 -25.40 3.95 -8.35
C GLU A 155 -24.21 4.17 -7.41
N LYS A 156 -23.08 4.58 -7.99
CA LYS A 156 -21.94 5.06 -7.24
C LYS A 156 -22.13 6.52 -6.86
N VAL A 157 -21.73 6.88 -5.66
CA VAL A 157 -21.68 8.28 -5.23
C VAL A 157 -20.60 9.01 -6.04
N PRO A 158 -20.95 10.04 -6.83
CA PRO A 158 -20.00 10.65 -7.76
C PRO A 158 -18.98 11.59 -7.10
N LEU A 159 -19.36 12.31 -6.04
CA LEU A 159 -18.49 13.25 -5.32
C LEU A 159 -18.68 13.12 -3.81
N ASP A 160 -17.66 13.55 -3.07
CA ASP A 160 -17.74 13.64 -1.61
C ASP A 160 -18.74 14.70 -1.18
N GLY A 161 -19.50 14.43 -0.12
CA GLY A 161 -20.49 15.40 0.36
C GLY A 161 -21.18 14.99 1.64
N THR A 162 -22.21 15.73 2.01
CA THR A 162 -23.05 15.48 3.20
C THR A 162 -24.46 15.12 2.77
N VAL A 163 -25.02 14.07 3.33
CA VAL A 163 -26.41 13.66 3.07
C VAL A 163 -27.37 14.70 3.66
N ILE A 164 -28.18 15.32 2.80
CA ILE A 164 -29.18 16.34 3.20
C ILE A 164 -30.60 15.79 3.24
N GLU A 165 -30.87 14.69 2.50
CA GLU A 165 -32.18 14.05 2.46
C GLU A 165 -32.02 12.55 2.14
N GLY A 166 -32.85 11.72 2.76
CA GLY A 166 -32.88 10.28 2.57
C GLY A 166 -32.08 9.51 3.62
N GLU A 167 -32.24 8.19 3.58
CA GLU A 167 -31.54 7.23 4.43
C GLU A 167 -31.25 5.98 3.58
N THR A 168 -30.05 5.45 3.69
CA THR A 168 -29.63 4.28 2.90
C THR A 168 -28.53 3.47 3.59
N PHE A 169 -28.24 2.31 3.00
CA PHE A 169 -26.99 1.57 3.23
C PHE A 169 -26.09 1.74 2.02
N VAL A 170 -24.80 1.94 2.25
CA VAL A 170 -23.79 2.01 1.20
C VAL A 170 -22.79 0.86 1.33
N ASP A 171 -22.42 0.31 0.18
CA ASP A 171 -21.33 -0.67 0.09
C ASP A 171 -20.01 0.07 -0.07
N THR A 172 -19.15 -0.08 0.92
CA THR A 172 -17.82 0.51 0.96
C THR A 172 -16.72 -0.46 0.57
N ALA A 173 -17.05 -1.73 0.24
CA ALA A 173 -16.07 -2.79 0.01
C ALA A 173 -15.03 -2.47 -1.05
N ALA A 174 -15.40 -1.70 -2.08
CA ALA A 174 -14.50 -1.28 -3.14
C ALA A 174 -13.42 -0.29 -2.64
N LEU A 175 -13.71 0.50 -1.61
CA LEU A 175 -12.79 1.48 -1.00
C LEU A 175 -12.06 0.88 0.19
N THR A 176 -12.82 0.42 1.19
CA THR A 176 -12.25 0.01 2.49
C THR A 176 -11.90 -1.48 2.55
N GLY A 177 -12.41 -2.30 1.64
CA GLY A 177 -12.31 -3.76 1.70
C GLY A 177 -13.28 -4.41 2.69
N GLU A 178 -14.12 -3.64 3.38
CA GLU A 178 -15.12 -4.14 4.32
C GLU A 178 -16.38 -4.60 3.59
N SER A 179 -16.85 -5.82 3.89
CA SER A 179 -18.05 -6.38 3.27
C SER A 179 -19.36 -6.00 3.97
N VAL A 180 -19.29 -5.28 5.11
CA VAL A 180 -20.48 -4.88 5.87
C VAL A 180 -20.95 -3.51 5.39
N PRO A 181 -22.21 -3.40 4.87
CA PRO A 181 -22.74 -2.12 4.45
C PRO A 181 -22.85 -1.12 5.61
N ARG A 182 -22.46 0.13 5.35
CA ARG A 182 -22.57 1.23 6.31
C ARG A 182 -23.90 1.95 6.14
N LYS A 183 -24.61 2.21 7.25
CA LYS A 183 -25.82 3.03 7.25
C LYS A 183 -25.45 4.50 7.12
N LEU A 184 -26.19 5.24 6.26
CA LEU A 184 -26.12 6.70 6.12
C LEU A 184 -27.47 7.32 6.38
N SER A 185 -27.48 8.41 7.13
CA SER A 185 -28.65 9.23 7.47
C SER A 185 -28.36 10.71 7.22
N VAL A 186 -29.37 11.55 7.30
CA VAL A 186 -29.22 13.00 7.13
C VAL A 186 -28.20 13.57 8.12
N GLY A 187 -27.22 14.31 7.59
CA GLY A 187 -26.10 14.88 8.35
C GLY A 187 -24.81 14.06 8.28
N ASP A 188 -24.88 12.80 7.79
CA ASP A 188 -23.67 11.97 7.65
C ASP A 188 -22.85 12.35 6.41
N GLU A 189 -21.54 12.25 6.53
CA GLU A 189 -20.64 12.39 5.40
C GLU A 189 -20.63 11.11 4.54
N VAL A 190 -20.66 11.29 3.23
CA VAL A 190 -20.55 10.24 2.23
C VAL A 190 -19.36 10.50 1.30
N LEU A 191 -18.59 9.45 1.04
CA LEU A 191 -17.41 9.48 0.17
C LEU A 191 -17.78 9.09 -1.25
N SER A 192 -17.09 9.68 -2.22
CA SER A 192 -17.20 9.26 -3.63
C SER A 192 -16.75 7.81 -3.83
N GLY A 193 -17.34 7.11 -4.79
CA GLY A 193 -16.98 5.73 -5.14
C GLY A 193 -17.69 4.63 -4.35
N VAL A 194 -18.38 4.94 -3.23
CA VAL A 194 -19.24 3.96 -2.54
C VAL A 194 -20.51 3.70 -3.35
N ILE A 195 -21.07 2.49 -3.24
CA ILE A 195 -22.29 2.11 -3.99
C ILE A 195 -23.49 2.24 -3.08
N ASN A 196 -24.47 3.04 -3.49
CA ASN A 196 -25.75 3.17 -2.81
C ASN A 196 -26.59 1.89 -2.98
N GLN A 197 -27.13 1.31 -1.90
CA GLN A 197 -27.83 0.03 -1.98
C GLN A 197 -29.36 0.14 -2.03
N ASN A 198 -29.99 0.94 -1.19
CA ASN A 198 -31.42 0.79 -0.92
C ASN A 198 -32.26 2.04 -1.19
N GLY A 199 -31.92 3.18 -0.62
CA GLY A 199 -32.71 4.41 -0.67
C GLY A 199 -32.16 5.42 -1.68
N VAL A 200 -32.99 6.35 -2.16
CA VAL A 200 -32.50 7.53 -2.87
C VAL A 200 -31.99 8.52 -1.83
N ILE A 201 -30.77 9.01 -2.02
CA ILE A 201 -30.20 10.05 -1.15
C ILE A 201 -29.90 11.31 -1.97
N ARG A 202 -30.04 12.47 -1.33
CA ARG A 202 -29.57 13.75 -1.85
C ARG A 202 -28.34 14.16 -1.05
N VAL A 203 -27.27 14.46 -1.75
CA VAL A 203 -25.97 14.77 -1.17
C VAL A 203 -25.57 16.16 -1.61
N LYS A 204 -25.24 17.03 -0.65
CA LYS A 204 -24.65 18.34 -0.91
C LYS A 204 -23.14 18.16 -1.07
N VAL A 205 -22.62 18.50 -2.23
CA VAL A 205 -21.21 18.33 -2.59
C VAL A 205 -20.32 19.22 -1.72
N SER A 206 -19.26 18.64 -1.15
CA SER A 206 -18.31 19.31 -0.26
C SER A 206 -16.94 19.54 -0.90
N LYS A 207 -16.59 18.80 -1.95
CA LYS A 207 -15.29 18.88 -2.64
C LYS A 207 -15.47 18.84 -4.15
N GLU A 208 -14.53 19.48 -4.89
CA GLU A 208 -14.44 19.34 -6.34
C GLU A 208 -14.04 17.91 -6.73
N PHE A 209 -14.26 17.52 -7.97
CA PHE A 209 -14.00 16.16 -8.46
C PHE A 209 -12.53 15.76 -8.30
N ASP A 210 -11.59 16.65 -8.65
CA ASP A 210 -10.15 16.38 -8.54
C ASP A 210 -9.71 16.17 -7.09
N ASP A 211 -10.38 16.83 -6.13
CA ASP A 211 -10.16 16.69 -4.69
C ASP A 211 -10.98 15.58 -4.03
N SER A 212 -11.81 14.88 -4.80
CA SER A 212 -12.65 13.80 -4.30
C SER A 212 -11.82 12.59 -3.84
N THR A 213 -12.38 11.83 -2.92
CA THR A 213 -11.78 10.61 -2.39
C THR A 213 -11.36 9.64 -3.50
N VAL A 214 -12.20 9.42 -4.50
CA VAL A 214 -11.90 8.53 -5.64
C VAL A 214 -10.72 9.07 -6.46
N SER A 215 -10.72 10.35 -6.80
CA SER A 215 -9.64 10.96 -7.60
C SER A 215 -8.30 10.85 -6.89
N LYS A 216 -8.24 11.12 -5.59
CA LYS A 216 -7.02 10.97 -4.78
C LYS A 216 -6.54 9.52 -4.69
N ILE A 217 -7.46 8.56 -4.51
CA ILE A 217 -7.09 7.13 -4.52
C ILE A 217 -6.47 6.75 -5.86
N LEU A 218 -7.08 7.18 -6.98
CA LEU A 218 -6.57 6.88 -8.31
C LEU A 218 -5.20 7.49 -8.56
N GLU A 219 -5.00 8.74 -8.17
CA GLU A 219 -3.71 9.41 -8.25
C GLU A 219 -2.62 8.68 -7.44
N LEU A 220 -2.93 8.29 -6.20
CA LEU A 220 -2.00 7.53 -5.36
C LEU A 220 -1.62 6.19 -5.98
N VAL A 221 -2.58 5.46 -6.55
CA VAL A 221 -2.37 4.16 -7.19
C VAL A 221 -1.57 4.32 -8.49
N GLU A 222 -1.85 5.34 -9.30
CA GLU A 222 -1.12 5.62 -10.54
C GLU A 222 0.33 6.02 -10.24
N ASN A 223 0.54 6.91 -9.27
CA ASN A 223 1.85 7.38 -8.85
C ASN A 223 2.68 6.32 -8.11
N ALA A 224 2.03 5.30 -7.52
CA ALA A 224 2.72 4.21 -6.81
C ALA A 224 3.73 3.46 -7.70
N SER A 225 3.56 3.49 -9.03
CA SER A 225 4.48 2.87 -9.98
C SER A 225 5.77 3.66 -10.23
N THR A 226 5.84 4.92 -9.80
CA THR A 226 6.97 5.81 -10.11
C THR A 226 8.15 5.65 -9.14
N ARG A 227 7.87 5.31 -7.87
CA ARG A 227 8.88 5.13 -6.82
C ARG A 227 9.32 3.68 -6.71
N LYS A 228 10.48 3.36 -7.30
CA LYS A 228 11.00 1.99 -7.42
C LYS A 228 11.66 1.50 -6.14
N ALA A 229 11.35 0.25 -5.76
CA ALA A 229 12.00 -0.48 -4.68
C ALA A 229 13.52 -0.64 -4.89
N GLN A 230 14.27 -0.81 -3.80
CA GLN A 230 15.72 -1.06 -3.86
C GLN A 230 16.04 -2.32 -4.66
N TYR A 231 15.24 -3.37 -4.53
CA TYR A 231 15.38 -4.59 -5.36
C TYR A 231 15.21 -4.31 -6.85
N GLU A 232 14.28 -3.43 -7.25
CA GLU A 232 14.11 -3.05 -8.66
C GLU A 232 15.32 -2.26 -9.17
N GLN A 233 15.84 -1.35 -8.35
CA GLN A 233 17.06 -0.59 -8.67
C GLN A 233 18.27 -1.50 -8.75
N PHE A 234 18.40 -2.46 -7.83
CA PHE A 234 19.47 -3.46 -7.82
C PHE A 234 19.47 -4.27 -9.13
N ILE A 235 18.31 -4.80 -9.55
CA ILE A 235 18.22 -5.57 -10.79
C ILE A 235 18.57 -4.74 -12.01
N THR A 236 18.17 -3.48 -12.06
CA THR A 236 18.55 -2.57 -13.16
C THR A 236 20.07 -2.36 -13.21
N ARG A 237 20.72 -2.17 -12.05
CA ARG A 237 22.19 -2.07 -11.97
C ARG A 237 22.87 -3.41 -12.29
N PHE A 238 22.34 -4.51 -11.74
CA PHE A 238 22.88 -5.86 -11.99
C PHE A 238 22.87 -6.17 -13.47
N ALA A 239 21.76 -5.97 -14.18
CA ALA A 239 21.66 -6.22 -15.61
C ALA A 239 22.69 -5.43 -16.42
N LYS A 240 22.98 -4.17 -16.02
CA LYS A 240 23.97 -3.30 -16.67
C LYS A 240 25.40 -3.86 -16.64
N TYR A 241 25.79 -4.54 -15.56
CA TYR A 241 27.12 -5.15 -15.44
C TYR A 241 27.14 -6.61 -15.83
N TYR A 242 26.10 -7.35 -15.52
CA TYR A 242 25.99 -8.77 -15.78
C TYR A 242 26.06 -9.11 -17.28
N THR A 243 25.30 -8.39 -18.12
CA THR A 243 25.20 -8.71 -19.55
C THR A 243 26.55 -8.56 -20.26
N PRO A 244 27.33 -7.47 -20.10
CA PRO A 244 28.68 -7.40 -20.65
C PRO A 244 29.62 -8.52 -20.18
N ILE A 245 29.62 -8.82 -18.88
CA ILE A 245 30.45 -9.90 -18.31
C ILE A 245 30.15 -11.23 -19.00
N VAL A 246 28.87 -11.55 -19.14
CA VAL A 246 28.43 -12.78 -19.79
C VAL A 246 28.82 -12.83 -21.26
N CYS A 247 28.71 -11.71 -21.99
CA CYS A 247 29.16 -11.64 -23.39
C CYS A 247 30.68 -11.92 -23.50
N PHE A 248 31.48 -11.37 -22.62
CA PHE A 248 32.94 -11.64 -22.61
C PHE A 248 33.24 -13.08 -22.22
N LEU A 249 32.51 -13.68 -21.27
CA LEU A 249 32.67 -15.09 -20.92
C LEU A 249 32.25 -16.00 -22.07
N ALA A 250 31.16 -15.70 -22.78
CA ALA A 250 30.75 -16.43 -23.97
C ALA A 250 31.81 -16.36 -25.07
N LEU A 251 32.39 -15.19 -25.30
CA LEU A 251 33.49 -15.00 -26.24
C LEU A 251 34.73 -15.81 -25.81
N ALA A 252 35.04 -15.83 -24.53
CA ALA A 252 36.13 -16.65 -24.00
C ALA A 252 35.87 -18.16 -24.24
N VAL A 253 34.65 -18.65 -24.04
CA VAL A 253 34.25 -20.04 -24.33
C VAL A 253 34.34 -20.35 -25.82
N ALA A 254 34.02 -19.38 -26.69
CA ALA A 254 34.11 -19.56 -28.13
C ALA A 254 35.56 -19.63 -28.67
N ILE A 255 36.51 -18.93 -28.00
CA ILE A 255 37.88 -18.76 -28.52
C ILE A 255 38.91 -19.60 -27.78
N ILE A 256 38.90 -19.59 -26.42
CA ILE A 256 39.99 -20.17 -25.64
C ILE A 256 40.07 -21.71 -25.77
N PRO A 257 39.00 -22.50 -25.52
CA PRO A 257 39.08 -23.94 -25.61
C PRO A 257 39.45 -24.48 -27.01
N PRO A 258 38.93 -23.90 -28.11
CA PRO A 258 39.33 -24.35 -29.46
C PRO A 258 40.82 -24.25 -29.75
N ILE A 259 41.54 -23.32 -29.15
CA ILE A 259 42.99 -23.15 -29.31
C ILE A 259 43.75 -24.39 -28.81
N PHE A 260 43.24 -25.05 -27.73
CA PHE A 260 43.89 -26.20 -27.10
C PHE A 260 43.36 -27.54 -27.59
N VAL A 261 42.04 -27.63 -27.91
CA VAL A 261 41.34 -28.89 -28.17
C VAL A 261 40.89 -29.00 -29.64
N GLY A 262 40.92 -27.89 -30.37
CA GLY A 262 40.31 -27.84 -31.71
C GLY A 262 38.78 -27.74 -31.65
N GLU A 263 38.05 -28.20 -32.70
CA GLU A 263 36.59 -28.26 -32.81
C GLU A 263 35.88 -26.90 -32.62
N PHE A 264 36.31 -25.84 -33.31
CA PHE A 264 35.80 -24.49 -33.20
C PHE A 264 34.27 -24.42 -33.28
N GLY A 265 33.63 -25.11 -34.21
CA GLY A 265 32.18 -25.11 -34.38
C GLY A 265 31.42 -25.57 -33.12
N LYS A 266 31.94 -26.60 -32.44
CA LYS A 266 31.36 -27.15 -31.23
C LYS A 266 31.43 -26.17 -30.05
N TRP A 267 32.58 -25.52 -29.89
CA TRP A 267 32.75 -24.54 -28.82
C TRP A 267 32.01 -23.24 -29.10
N PHE A 268 31.93 -22.83 -30.38
CA PHE A 268 31.12 -21.70 -30.78
C PHE A 268 29.63 -21.98 -30.50
N HIS A 269 29.10 -23.16 -30.84
CA HIS A 269 27.73 -23.53 -30.49
C HIS A 269 27.48 -23.52 -28.97
N ARG A 270 28.42 -24.03 -28.16
CA ARG A 270 28.32 -23.94 -26.68
C ARG A 270 28.30 -22.50 -26.20
N ALA A 271 29.07 -21.61 -26.78
CA ALA A 271 29.06 -20.18 -26.45
C ALA A 271 27.72 -19.52 -26.79
N LEU A 272 27.07 -19.94 -27.90
CA LEU A 272 25.71 -19.45 -28.23
C LEU A 272 24.67 -19.95 -27.21
N ILE A 273 24.73 -21.21 -26.79
CA ILE A 273 23.88 -21.73 -25.69
C ILE A 273 24.09 -20.92 -24.41
N PHE A 274 25.34 -20.66 -24.06
CA PHE A 274 25.68 -19.84 -22.88
C PHE A 274 25.08 -18.44 -22.96
N LEU A 275 25.10 -17.77 -24.12
CA LEU A 275 24.48 -16.46 -24.34
C LEU A 275 22.96 -16.53 -24.16
N VAL A 276 22.27 -17.51 -24.72
CA VAL A 276 20.81 -17.63 -24.61
C VAL A 276 20.36 -17.79 -23.16
N VAL A 277 21.02 -18.66 -22.38
CA VAL A 277 20.66 -18.92 -20.97
C VAL A 277 20.90 -17.71 -20.10
N SER A 278 21.82 -16.85 -20.49
CA SER A 278 22.30 -15.75 -19.64
C SER A 278 21.34 -14.56 -19.54
N CYS A 279 20.24 -14.51 -20.32
CA CYS A 279 19.27 -13.43 -20.20
C CYS A 279 18.65 -13.36 -18.79
N PRO A 280 18.73 -12.24 -18.04
CA PRO A 280 18.11 -12.13 -16.73
C PRO A 280 16.60 -11.84 -16.81
N CYS A 281 15.91 -12.25 -17.88
CA CYS A 281 14.53 -11.91 -18.22
C CYS A 281 13.55 -12.22 -17.07
N ALA A 282 13.70 -13.39 -16.43
CA ALA A 282 12.85 -13.79 -15.31
C ALA A 282 12.92 -12.82 -14.12
N LEU A 283 14.11 -12.29 -13.82
CA LEU A 283 14.33 -11.36 -12.71
C LEU A 283 13.78 -9.96 -13.04
N VAL A 284 14.09 -9.46 -14.22
CA VAL A 284 13.67 -8.11 -14.67
C VAL A 284 12.15 -7.94 -14.64
N ILE A 285 11.41 -9.02 -14.84
CA ILE A 285 9.95 -9.00 -14.91
C ILE A 285 9.30 -9.40 -13.58
N SER A 286 9.77 -10.48 -12.94
CA SER A 286 9.09 -11.02 -11.77
C SER A 286 9.20 -10.10 -10.54
N ILE A 287 10.26 -9.30 -10.41
CA ILE A 287 10.46 -8.44 -9.25
C ILE A 287 9.49 -7.25 -9.26
N PRO A 288 9.43 -6.40 -10.31
CA PRO A 288 8.40 -5.37 -10.39
C PRO A 288 6.98 -5.95 -10.28
N LEU A 289 6.73 -7.08 -10.93
CA LEU A 289 5.43 -7.74 -10.89
C LEU A 289 5.04 -8.17 -9.47
N SER A 290 5.99 -8.65 -8.66
CA SER A 290 5.74 -9.01 -7.26
C SER A 290 5.33 -7.80 -6.43
N PHE A 291 6.01 -6.66 -6.60
CA PHE A 291 5.66 -5.42 -5.91
C PHE A 291 4.32 -4.87 -6.38
N PHE A 292 4.05 -4.85 -7.68
CA PHE A 292 2.74 -4.44 -8.21
C PHE A 292 1.61 -5.35 -7.68
N SER A 293 1.86 -6.64 -7.61
CA SER A 293 0.90 -7.58 -7.03
C SER A 293 0.68 -7.32 -5.54
N GLY A 294 1.75 -7.00 -4.79
CA GLY A 294 1.67 -6.63 -3.38
C GLY A 294 0.90 -5.34 -3.13
N ILE A 295 1.17 -4.29 -3.92
CA ILE A 295 0.42 -3.02 -3.87
C ILE A 295 -1.06 -3.26 -4.20
N GLY A 296 -1.36 -4.04 -5.25
CA GLY A 296 -2.74 -4.38 -5.59
C GLY A 296 -3.45 -5.22 -4.52
N GLY A 297 -2.70 -6.10 -3.83
CA GLY A 297 -3.22 -6.85 -2.66
C GLY A 297 -3.50 -5.95 -1.46
N ALA A 298 -2.61 -5.00 -1.17
CA ALA A 298 -2.78 -4.00 -0.12
C ALA A 298 -4.00 -3.10 -0.40
N SER A 299 -4.13 -2.61 -1.62
CA SER A 299 -5.24 -1.75 -2.00
C SER A 299 -6.61 -2.45 -1.87
N LYS A 300 -6.71 -3.74 -2.20
CA LYS A 300 -7.92 -4.55 -1.96
C LYS A 300 -8.29 -4.69 -0.49
N ALA A 301 -7.32 -4.52 0.40
CA ALA A 301 -7.53 -4.52 1.85
C ALA A 301 -7.78 -3.09 2.40
N GLY A 302 -7.98 -2.08 1.55
CA GLY A 302 -8.15 -0.69 1.97
C GLY A 302 -6.85 -0.03 2.44
N ILE A 303 -5.69 -0.49 1.93
CA ILE A 303 -4.37 0.01 2.29
C ILE A 303 -3.71 0.57 1.03
N LEU A 304 -3.57 1.89 0.94
CA LEU A 304 -2.94 2.56 -0.19
C LEU A 304 -1.44 2.74 0.05
N VAL A 305 -0.63 2.25 -0.86
CA VAL A 305 0.84 2.34 -0.78
C VAL A 305 1.35 3.23 -1.92
N LYS A 306 2.02 4.32 -1.62
CA LYS A 306 2.50 5.32 -2.59
C LYS A 306 3.70 4.89 -3.43
N GLY A 307 4.27 3.72 -3.18
CA GLY A 307 5.40 3.23 -3.96
C GLY A 307 5.89 1.86 -3.56
N SER A 308 6.51 1.13 -4.49
CA SER A 308 7.09 -0.19 -4.23
C SER A 308 8.24 -0.13 -3.22
N ASN A 309 8.97 0.99 -3.14
CA ASN A 309 10.00 1.22 -2.13
C ASN A 309 9.42 1.21 -0.71
N TYR A 310 8.24 1.79 -0.48
CA TYR A 310 7.61 1.82 0.83
C TYR A 310 7.11 0.45 1.26
N LEU A 311 6.60 -0.35 0.32
CA LEU A 311 6.23 -1.74 0.60
C LEU A 311 7.47 -2.59 0.95
N GLU A 312 8.60 -2.34 0.30
CA GLU A 312 9.86 -2.99 0.65
C GLU A 312 10.35 -2.59 2.05
N LEU A 313 10.36 -1.28 2.36
CA LEU A 313 10.77 -0.76 3.65
C LEU A 313 9.88 -1.27 4.78
N LEU A 314 8.54 -1.25 4.58
CA LEU A 314 7.59 -1.81 5.54
C LEU A 314 7.88 -3.29 5.82
N GLY A 315 8.22 -4.08 4.81
CA GLY A 315 8.58 -5.49 4.98
C GLY A 315 9.86 -5.73 5.81
N LYS A 316 10.72 -4.72 5.95
CA LYS A 316 11.96 -4.72 6.75
C LYS A 316 11.79 -4.05 8.12
N ALA A 317 10.60 -3.55 8.45
CA ALA A 317 10.38 -2.80 9.67
C ALA A 317 10.66 -3.64 10.92
N LYS A 318 11.34 -3.02 11.89
CA LYS A 318 11.72 -3.58 13.18
C LYS A 318 11.26 -2.72 14.35
N ILE A 319 11.02 -1.43 14.10
CA ILE A 319 10.56 -0.47 15.09
C ILE A 319 9.25 0.10 14.58
N ALA A 320 8.20 0.00 15.40
CA ALA A 320 6.90 0.61 15.13
C ALA A 320 6.62 1.71 16.17
N VAL A 321 6.49 2.93 15.70
CA VAL A 321 6.20 4.10 16.52
C VAL A 321 4.77 4.53 16.26
N PHE A 322 4.01 4.74 17.32
CA PHE A 322 2.61 5.16 17.25
C PHE A 322 2.42 6.48 17.97
N ASP A 323 1.66 7.39 17.39
CA ASP A 323 1.02 8.43 18.17
C ASP A 323 -0.10 7.83 19.04
N LYS A 324 -0.40 8.45 20.17
CA LYS A 324 -1.49 8.00 21.03
C LYS A 324 -2.84 8.49 20.53
N THR A 325 -3.01 9.81 20.45
CA THR A 325 -4.30 10.47 20.27
C THR A 325 -4.79 10.38 18.83
N GLY A 326 -6.03 9.93 18.63
CA GLY A 326 -6.56 9.74 17.25
C GLY A 326 -6.04 8.51 16.54
N THR A 327 -4.92 7.92 16.99
CA THR A 327 -4.28 6.72 16.37
C THR A 327 -4.56 5.45 17.18
N LEU A 328 -4.07 5.36 18.41
CA LEU A 328 -4.37 4.24 19.32
C LEU A 328 -5.68 4.46 20.09
N THR A 329 -6.12 5.70 20.17
CA THR A 329 -7.36 6.13 20.83
C THR A 329 -8.29 6.80 19.84
N LYS A 330 -9.56 6.90 20.19
CA LYS A 330 -10.60 7.49 19.32
C LYS A 330 -10.50 9.02 19.22
N GLY A 331 -9.64 9.67 20.04
CA GLY A 331 -9.59 11.13 20.17
C GLY A 331 -10.84 11.71 20.84
N VAL A 332 -11.68 10.87 21.41
CA VAL A 332 -12.92 11.24 22.08
C VAL A 332 -12.78 10.99 23.56
N PHE A 333 -12.84 12.06 24.31
CA PHE A 333 -12.83 11.98 25.77
C PHE A 333 -14.15 11.42 26.30
N LYS A 334 -14.07 10.49 27.26
CA LYS A 334 -15.23 9.94 27.98
C LYS A 334 -15.03 9.98 29.49
N VAL A 335 -16.12 10.15 30.21
CA VAL A 335 -16.15 9.92 31.65
C VAL A 335 -15.98 8.42 31.90
N VAL A 336 -14.85 8.05 32.52
CA VAL A 336 -14.50 6.64 32.78
C VAL A 336 -14.74 6.23 34.24
N GLU A 337 -14.79 7.19 35.17
CA GLU A 337 -15.04 6.94 36.57
C GLU A 337 -15.62 8.21 37.22
N THR A 338 -16.60 8.02 38.10
CA THR A 338 -17.16 9.02 38.98
C THR A 338 -16.94 8.61 40.43
N CYS A 339 -16.42 9.53 41.27
CA CYS A 339 -16.19 9.30 42.68
C CYS A 339 -16.98 10.34 43.48
N ALA A 340 -18.26 10.08 43.68
CA ALA A 340 -19.14 10.97 44.42
C ALA A 340 -18.84 10.93 45.93
N ASN A 341 -18.98 12.10 46.59
CA ASN A 341 -18.75 12.28 48.02
C ASN A 341 -19.94 12.97 48.66
N GLY A 342 -20.79 12.19 49.34
CA GLY A 342 -21.99 12.68 50.03
C GLY A 342 -23.17 13.04 49.13
N ILE A 343 -23.09 12.74 47.83
CA ILE A 343 -24.15 12.92 46.82
C ILE A 343 -24.18 11.69 45.91
N SER A 344 -25.19 11.58 45.05
CA SER A 344 -25.23 10.53 44.02
C SER A 344 -24.26 10.83 42.87
N GLU A 345 -23.89 9.80 42.09
CA GLU A 345 -23.05 9.98 40.88
C GLU A 345 -23.77 10.84 39.81
N ASP A 346 -25.09 10.68 39.68
CA ASP A 346 -25.91 11.48 38.77
C ASP A 346 -25.93 12.95 39.18
N ASP A 347 -26.05 13.27 40.50
CA ASP A 347 -25.97 14.65 41.02
C ASP A 347 -24.57 15.25 40.80
N LEU A 348 -23.51 14.45 40.93
CA LEU A 348 -22.14 14.87 40.65
C LEU A 348 -21.97 15.22 39.17
N LEU A 349 -22.47 14.39 38.27
CA LEU A 349 -22.46 14.66 36.83
C LEU A 349 -23.30 15.88 36.47
N GLU A 350 -24.45 16.05 37.11
CA GLU A 350 -25.28 17.24 36.97
C GLU A 350 -24.52 18.50 37.33
N LEU A 351 -23.94 18.59 38.54
CA LEU A 351 -23.15 19.74 38.97
C LEU A 351 -22.00 20.07 37.99
N ALA A 352 -21.30 19.03 37.52
CA ALA A 352 -20.23 19.19 36.55
C ALA A 352 -20.74 19.68 35.19
N ALA A 353 -21.88 19.15 34.71
CA ALA A 353 -22.49 19.55 33.44
C ALA A 353 -22.95 21.02 33.46
N TYR A 354 -23.50 21.47 34.59
CA TYR A 354 -23.82 22.88 34.77
C TYR A 354 -22.55 23.75 34.80
N GLY A 355 -21.46 23.29 35.47
CA GLY A 355 -20.18 23.99 35.48
C GLY A 355 -19.56 24.16 34.10
N GLU A 356 -19.61 23.14 33.31
CA GLU A 356 -18.98 23.07 31.97
C GLU A 356 -19.93 23.49 30.80
N TYR A 357 -21.11 24.03 31.13
CA TYR A 357 -22.13 24.31 30.11
C TYR A 357 -21.63 25.24 29.00
N TYR A 358 -20.98 26.34 29.35
CA TYR A 358 -20.46 27.33 28.41
C TYR A 358 -19.06 27.01 27.88
N SER A 359 -18.43 25.96 28.38
CA SER A 359 -17.10 25.56 27.94
C SER A 359 -17.17 24.82 26.59
N ASN A 360 -16.28 25.22 25.67
CA ASN A 360 -16.07 24.55 24.39
C ASN A 360 -14.95 23.49 24.44
N HIS A 361 -14.41 23.22 25.63
CA HIS A 361 -13.33 22.25 25.78
C HIS A 361 -13.84 20.83 25.54
N PRO A 362 -13.05 19.93 24.87
CA PRO A 362 -13.46 18.53 24.63
C PRO A 362 -13.86 17.77 25.90
N ILE A 363 -13.23 18.07 27.01
CA ILE A 363 -13.58 17.54 28.35
C ILE A 363 -15.01 17.93 28.73
N ALA A 364 -15.40 19.18 28.49
CA ALA A 364 -16.75 19.66 28.77
C ALA A 364 -17.80 18.93 27.96
N ALA A 365 -17.51 18.66 26.68
CA ALA A 365 -18.38 17.87 25.82
C ALA A 365 -18.60 16.45 26.37
N SER A 366 -17.55 15.81 26.89
CA SER A 366 -17.65 14.47 27.48
C SER A 366 -18.50 14.42 28.75
N ILE A 367 -18.41 15.45 29.59
CA ILE A 367 -19.24 15.58 30.81
C ILE A 367 -20.70 15.79 30.41
N LYS A 368 -20.97 16.74 29.50
CA LYS A 368 -22.32 16.99 28.96
C LYS A 368 -22.94 15.74 28.35
N ALA A 369 -22.18 14.93 27.63
CA ALA A 369 -22.64 13.66 27.04
C ALA A 369 -22.90 12.58 28.10
N ALA A 370 -22.17 12.57 29.20
CA ALA A 370 -22.37 11.63 30.31
C ALA A 370 -23.60 11.97 31.18
N TYR A 371 -23.97 13.25 31.26
CA TYR A 371 -25.16 13.67 31.97
C TYR A 371 -26.42 13.38 31.16
N LYS A 372 -27.30 12.53 31.68
CA LYS A 372 -28.53 12.11 31.01
C LYS A 372 -29.68 13.13 31.05
N GLY A 373 -29.55 14.16 31.86
CA GLY A 373 -30.52 15.23 31.98
C GLY A 373 -30.29 16.37 31.00
N THR A 374 -31.14 17.40 31.08
CA THR A 374 -31.01 18.63 30.30
C THR A 374 -30.61 19.76 31.25
N VAL A 375 -29.52 20.49 30.94
CA VAL A 375 -29.12 21.67 31.71
C VAL A 375 -30.13 22.79 31.45
N GLN A 376 -30.75 23.28 32.52
CA GLN A 376 -31.70 24.39 32.46
C GLN A 376 -30.95 25.70 32.68
N ILE A 377 -30.91 26.55 31.67
CA ILE A 377 -30.11 27.79 31.63
C ILE A 377 -30.60 28.77 32.68
N ASP A 378 -31.90 28.79 33.01
CA ASP A 378 -32.52 29.68 33.98
C ASP A 378 -31.99 29.50 35.41
N HIS A 379 -31.33 28.39 35.69
CA HIS A 379 -30.68 28.08 36.97
C HIS A 379 -29.19 28.46 37.01
N LEU A 380 -28.64 29.02 35.92
CA LEU A 380 -27.23 29.35 35.78
C LEU A 380 -27.01 30.87 35.77
N ASP A 381 -26.24 31.35 36.77
CA ASP A 381 -25.75 32.71 36.84
C ASP A 381 -24.21 32.74 37.01
N GLY A 382 -23.58 33.80 36.58
CA GLY A 382 -22.20 34.15 36.93
C GLY A 382 -21.16 33.12 36.48
N TYR A 383 -20.97 32.95 35.18
CA TYR A 383 -19.87 32.13 34.64
C TYR A 383 -18.53 32.85 34.69
N GLU A 384 -17.51 32.21 35.25
CA GLU A 384 -16.14 32.71 35.35
C GLU A 384 -15.15 31.58 35.05
N GLU A 385 -14.35 31.73 34.00
CA GLU A 385 -13.24 30.82 33.71
C GLU A 385 -11.97 31.24 34.43
N ILE A 386 -11.43 30.36 35.28
CA ILE A 386 -10.20 30.59 36.04
C ILE A 386 -9.05 29.93 35.28
N SER A 387 -8.26 30.75 34.60
CA SER A 387 -7.22 30.28 33.68
C SER A 387 -6.28 29.25 34.32
N GLY A 388 -6.14 28.09 33.66
CA GLY A 388 -5.28 26.98 34.08
C GLY A 388 -5.76 26.22 35.34
N MET A 389 -6.96 26.55 35.87
CA MET A 389 -7.49 25.89 37.08
C MET A 389 -8.86 25.24 36.87
N GLY A 390 -9.78 25.89 36.16
CA GLY A 390 -11.14 25.39 35.94
C GLY A 390 -12.18 26.50 35.85
N ILE A 391 -13.41 26.18 36.20
CA ILE A 391 -14.58 27.01 35.98
C ILE A 391 -15.34 27.19 37.31
N LYS A 392 -15.93 28.38 37.47
CA LYS A 392 -16.85 28.72 38.53
C LYS A 392 -18.17 29.18 37.92
N VAL A 393 -19.28 28.64 38.41
CA VAL A 393 -20.64 29.08 38.07
C VAL A 393 -21.49 29.21 39.35
N LEU A 394 -22.59 29.96 39.26
CA LEU A 394 -23.63 29.96 40.27
C LEU A 394 -24.82 29.16 39.76
N LYS A 395 -25.19 28.06 40.45
CA LYS A 395 -26.38 27.24 40.19
C LYS A 395 -27.38 27.48 41.32
N ASP A 396 -28.54 28.06 41.03
CA ASP A 396 -29.55 28.41 42.03
C ASP A 396 -28.96 29.24 43.21
N GLY A 397 -28.05 30.19 42.90
CA GLY A 397 -27.37 31.00 43.87
C GLY A 397 -26.25 30.30 44.67
N LYS A 398 -25.97 29.03 44.40
CA LYS A 398 -24.88 28.26 45.01
C LYS A 398 -23.65 28.25 44.10
N GLU A 399 -22.48 28.53 44.69
CA GLU A 399 -21.21 28.45 43.95
C GLU A 399 -20.87 27.01 43.62
N VAL A 400 -20.71 26.69 42.32
CA VAL A 400 -20.20 25.43 41.83
C VAL A 400 -18.84 25.64 41.18
N LEU A 401 -17.85 24.86 41.60
CA LEU A 401 -16.49 24.88 41.10
C LEU A 401 -16.20 23.53 40.42
N VAL A 402 -15.72 23.57 39.17
CA VAL A 402 -15.29 22.39 38.41
C VAL A 402 -13.88 22.66 37.90
N GLY A 403 -12.91 21.83 38.24
CA GLY A 403 -11.55 22.04 37.76
C GLY A 403 -10.52 21.09 38.36
N ASN A 404 -9.24 21.44 38.21
CA ASN A 404 -8.14 20.65 38.75
C ASN A 404 -7.95 20.84 40.25
N LYS A 405 -7.06 20.04 40.84
CA LYS A 405 -6.76 20.13 42.28
C LYS A 405 -6.33 21.53 42.75
N LYS A 406 -5.60 22.28 41.90
CA LYS A 406 -5.13 23.64 42.23
C LYS A 406 -6.29 24.60 42.46
N LEU A 407 -7.42 24.42 41.76
CA LEU A 407 -8.63 25.23 41.98
C LEU A 407 -9.17 25.05 43.39
N LEU A 408 -9.32 23.80 43.84
CA LEU A 408 -9.83 23.50 45.19
C LEU A 408 -8.86 23.96 46.28
N ASP A 409 -7.56 23.72 46.07
CA ASP A 409 -6.50 24.16 46.99
C ASP A 409 -6.50 25.70 47.14
N SER A 410 -6.69 26.47 46.07
CA SER A 410 -6.76 27.92 46.06
C SER A 410 -7.95 28.45 46.88
N ARG A 411 -9.04 27.67 46.90
CA ARG A 411 -10.27 27.97 47.67
C ARG A 411 -10.27 27.33 49.06
N LYS A 412 -9.18 26.68 49.48
CA LYS A 412 -9.01 25.97 50.76
C LYS A 412 -10.10 24.93 51.02
N ILE A 413 -10.59 24.25 49.98
CA ILE A 413 -11.60 23.21 50.08
C ILE A 413 -10.91 21.92 50.47
N SER A 414 -11.33 21.35 51.62
CA SER A 414 -10.73 20.10 52.12
C SER A 414 -11.25 18.88 51.38
N MET A 415 -10.34 18.05 50.94
CA MET A 415 -10.62 16.74 50.34
C MET A 415 -10.27 15.58 51.31
N ALA A 416 -10.21 15.86 52.61
CA ALA A 416 -9.89 14.83 53.61
C ALA A 416 -10.94 13.71 53.61
N GLY A 417 -10.48 12.47 53.47
CA GLY A 417 -11.36 11.28 53.36
C GLY A 417 -12.00 11.06 51.99
N ALA A 418 -11.65 11.86 50.97
CA ALA A 418 -12.16 11.67 49.61
C ALA A 418 -11.67 10.35 48.99
N LYS A 419 -12.58 9.63 48.32
CA LYS A 419 -12.23 8.47 47.52
C LYS A 419 -11.34 8.90 46.37
N GLN A 420 -10.15 8.31 46.27
CA GLN A 420 -9.26 8.57 45.14
C GLN A 420 -9.74 7.80 43.88
N PRO A 421 -9.62 8.39 42.69
CA PRO A 421 -9.96 7.68 41.46
C PRO A 421 -9.05 6.46 41.29
N SER A 422 -9.63 5.37 40.85
CA SER A 422 -8.91 4.12 40.56
C SER A 422 -8.45 4.05 39.11
N LYS A 423 -9.18 4.72 38.21
CA LYS A 423 -8.83 4.80 36.81
C LYS A 423 -7.90 5.97 36.52
N VAL A 424 -7.00 5.73 35.58
CA VAL A 424 -6.02 6.74 35.15
C VAL A 424 -6.63 7.63 34.08
N GLY A 425 -6.49 8.93 34.22
CA GLY A 425 -7.05 9.93 33.31
C GLY A 425 -6.90 11.35 33.85
N THR A 426 -7.51 12.30 33.15
CA THR A 426 -7.64 13.66 33.64
C THR A 426 -8.71 13.70 34.72
N VAL A 427 -8.33 14.08 35.93
CA VAL A 427 -9.25 14.17 37.08
C VAL A 427 -9.73 15.58 37.23
N LEU A 428 -11.04 15.76 37.14
CA LEU A 428 -11.74 17.00 37.53
C LEU A 428 -12.39 16.83 38.89
N PHE A 429 -12.21 17.83 39.71
CA PHE A 429 -12.79 17.91 41.04
C PHE A 429 -13.98 18.87 41.04
N VAL A 430 -15.05 18.46 41.72
CA VAL A 430 -16.29 19.23 41.81
C VAL A 430 -16.54 19.63 43.26
N ALA A 431 -16.87 20.91 43.49
CA ALA A 431 -17.25 21.41 44.78
C ALA A 431 -18.49 22.32 44.66
N GLU A 432 -19.34 22.33 45.67
CA GLU A 432 -20.52 23.19 45.79
C GLU A 432 -20.49 23.92 47.14
N ASN A 433 -20.64 25.25 47.13
CA ASN A 433 -20.62 26.11 48.33
C ASN A 433 -19.45 25.82 49.29
N GLY A 434 -18.23 25.67 48.75
CA GLY A 434 -17.04 25.37 49.54
C GLY A 434 -16.91 23.96 50.08
N ALA A 435 -17.85 23.05 49.74
CA ALA A 435 -17.80 21.65 50.13
C ALA A 435 -17.42 20.75 48.93
N TYR A 436 -16.44 19.87 49.10
CA TYR A 436 -16.05 18.87 48.09
C TYR A 436 -17.20 17.88 47.87
N LYS A 437 -17.60 17.70 46.61
CA LYS A 437 -18.69 16.80 46.17
C LYS A 437 -18.23 15.54 45.45
N GLY A 438 -17.02 15.57 44.91
CA GLY A 438 -16.50 14.38 44.22
C GLY A 438 -15.49 14.71 43.12
N CYS A 439 -15.04 13.67 42.46
CA CYS A 439 -14.21 13.82 41.29
C CYS A 439 -14.72 12.96 40.10
N ILE A 440 -14.40 13.42 38.91
CA ILE A 440 -14.73 12.79 37.65
C ILE A 440 -13.43 12.53 36.90
N THR A 441 -13.19 11.28 36.55
CA THR A 441 -12.03 10.91 35.74
C THR A 441 -12.44 10.78 34.27
N ILE A 442 -11.71 11.48 33.43
CA ILE A 442 -11.95 11.54 31.99
C ILE A 442 -10.71 11.01 31.31
N ALA A 443 -10.91 10.07 30.40
CA ALA A 443 -9.83 9.50 29.59
C ALA A 443 -10.25 9.41 28.12
N ASP A 444 -9.26 9.40 27.26
CA ASP A 444 -9.42 9.13 25.84
C ASP A 444 -9.66 7.61 25.66
N GLU A 445 -10.67 7.25 24.88
CA GLU A 445 -11.06 5.85 24.69
C GLU A 445 -10.12 5.15 23.72
N ILE A 446 -9.54 4.01 24.13
CA ILE A 446 -8.74 3.17 23.25
C ILE A 446 -9.65 2.62 22.14
N LYS A 447 -9.19 2.64 20.88
CA LYS A 447 -9.91 2.04 19.76
C LYS A 447 -10.03 0.52 19.93
N ASP A 448 -11.14 -0.03 19.46
CA ASP A 448 -11.35 -1.47 19.48
C ASP A 448 -10.30 -2.18 18.61
N GLY A 449 -9.80 -3.33 19.05
CA GLY A 449 -8.82 -4.13 18.30
C GLY A 449 -7.36 -3.68 18.36
N VAL A 450 -7.01 -2.51 18.93
CA VAL A 450 -5.61 -2.02 19.02
C VAL A 450 -4.68 -3.02 19.70
N LYS A 451 -5.11 -3.60 20.82
CA LYS A 451 -4.30 -4.60 21.55
C LYS A 451 -3.94 -5.80 20.70
N ASP A 452 -4.93 -6.30 19.95
CA ASP A 452 -4.73 -7.45 19.05
C ASP A 452 -3.87 -7.06 17.83
N ALA A 453 -4.03 -5.84 17.33
CA ALA A 453 -3.19 -5.28 16.27
C ALA A 453 -1.72 -5.22 16.71
N ILE A 454 -1.42 -4.65 17.88
CA ILE A 454 -0.05 -4.58 18.43
C ILE A 454 0.53 -5.97 18.65
N ALA A 455 -0.24 -6.90 19.22
CA ALA A 455 0.19 -8.28 19.39
C ALA A 455 0.49 -8.97 18.05
N SER A 456 -0.29 -8.69 17.01
CA SER A 456 -0.11 -9.23 15.67
C SER A 456 1.13 -8.65 14.98
N ILE A 457 1.37 -7.34 15.10
CA ILE A 457 2.55 -6.67 14.58
C ILE A 457 3.83 -7.27 15.20
N LYS A 458 3.84 -7.48 16.52
CA LYS A 458 4.96 -8.13 17.23
C LYS A 458 5.19 -9.57 16.74
N LYS A 459 4.13 -10.36 16.55
CA LYS A 459 4.24 -11.72 15.98
C LYS A 459 4.79 -11.69 14.54
N CYS A 460 4.52 -10.65 13.79
CA CYS A 460 5.06 -10.46 12.45
C CYS A 460 6.56 -10.11 12.45
N GLY A 461 7.18 -9.77 13.58
CA GLY A 461 8.62 -9.55 13.72
C GLY A 461 9.05 -8.10 13.89
N ILE A 462 8.18 -7.24 14.40
CA ILE A 462 8.54 -5.96 15.00
C ILE A 462 9.17 -6.24 16.36
N ASP A 463 10.37 -5.71 16.57
CA ASP A 463 11.18 -5.97 17.77
C ASP A 463 10.88 -4.95 18.90
N ASN A 464 10.48 -3.73 18.54
CA ASN A 464 10.16 -2.66 19.50
C ASN A 464 8.96 -1.85 19.06
N VAL A 465 7.95 -1.77 19.92
CA VAL A 465 6.76 -0.93 19.75
C VAL A 465 6.85 0.26 20.68
N VAL A 466 6.84 1.47 20.13
CA VAL A 466 7.04 2.73 20.84
C VAL A 466 5.76 3.56 20.75
N MET A 467 5.35 4.18 21.84
CA MET A 467 4.27 5.17 21.87
C MET A 467 4.82 6.57 22.17
N LEU A 468 4.43 7.54 21.35
CA LEU A 468 4.69 8.96 21.58
C LEU A 468 3.39 9.66 22.02
N THR A 469 3.45 10.51 23.04
CA THR A 469 2.28 11.24 23.51
C THR A 469 2.68 12.52 24.27
N GLY A 470 1.82 13.54 24.19
CA GLY A 470 1.90 14.74 25.04
C GLY A 470 1.32 14.55 26.45
N ASP A 471 0.69 13.40 26.73
CA ASP A 471 0.09 13.12 28.03
C ASP A 471 1.14 12.96 29.13
N LYS A 472 0.65 13.09 30.38
CA LYS A 472 1.47 12.81 31.57
C LYS A 472 1.94 11.35 31.58
N LYS A 473 3.12 11.14 32.13
CA LYS A 473 3.77 9.85 32.18
C LYS A 473 2.90 8.75 32.78
N GLU A 474 2.18 9.01 33.87
CA GLU A 474 1.33 8.01 34.53
C GLU A 474 0.19 7.51 33.62
N VAL A 475 -0.41 8.43 32.84
CA VAL A 475 -1.47 8.09 31.87
C VAL A 475 -0.89 7.28 30.73
N ALA A 476 0.23 7.70 30.19
CA ALA A 476 0.90 7.05 29.07
C ALA A 476 1.37 5.62 29.45
N ASP A 477 1.97 5.45 30.62
CA ASP A 477 2.42 4.15 31.14
C ASP A 477 1.23 3.18 31.35
N SER A 478 0.08 3.68 31.81
CA SER A 478 -1.13 2.86 31.96
C SER A 478 -1.65 2.33 30.64
N VAL A 479 -1.77 3.20 29.62
CA VAL A 479 -2.21 2.83 28.27
C VAL A 479 -1.22 1.84 27.65
N ALA A 480 0.06 2.09 27.77
CA ALA A 480 1.10 1.21 27.22
C ALA A 480 1.08 -0.19 27.83
N LYS A 481 0.87 -0.27 29.15
CA LYS A 481 0.74 -1.55 29.85
C LYS A 481 -0.50 -2.33 29.39
N GLU A 482 -1.62 -1.66 29.18
CA GLU A 482 -2.86 -2.27 28.68
C GLU A 482 -2.69 -2.82 27.26
N LEU A 483 -2.02 -2.06 26.39
CA LEU A 483 -1.81 -2.39 24.98
C LEU A 483 -0.60 -3.31 24.75
N GLY A 484 0.27 -3.48 25.75
CA GLY A 484 1.50 -4.27 25.60
C GLY A 484 2.58 -3.57 24.78
N ILE A 485 2.69 -2.23 24.87
CA ILE A 485 3.72 -1.41 24.23
C ILE A 485 5.02 -1.49 25.02
N ASP A 486 6.18 -1.53 24.33
CA ASP A 486 7.47 -1.77 24.96
C ASP A 486 8.11 -0.50 25.51
N THR A 487 7.96 0.62 24.79
CA THR A 487 8.62 1.90 25.11
C THR A 487 7.61 3.04 25.06
N VAL A 488 7.66 3.91 26.05
CA VAL A 488 6.79 5.08 26.16
C VAL A 488 7.62 6.36 26.22
N CYS A 489 7.28 7.32 25.39
CA CYS A 489 7.79 8.69 25.44
C CYS A 489 6.60 9.63 25.71
N ALA A 490 6.50 10.10 26.94
CA ALA A 490 5.41 10.94 27.43
C ALA A 490 5.83 12.42 27.53
N GLU A 491 4.86 13.30 27.73
CA GLU A 491 5.05 14.74 27.96
C GLU A 491 5.76 15.47 26.81
N LEU A 492 5.57 14.98 25.57
CA LEU A 492 6.21 15.51 24.37
C LEU A 492 5.42 16.67 23.79
N MET A 493 6.13 17.75 23.47
CA MET A 493 5.60 18.79 22.57
C MET A 493 5.68 18.32 21.11
N PRO A 494 4.94 18.93 20.18
CA PRO A 494 4.96 18.48 18.77
C PRO A 494 6.36 18.42 18.16
N GLY A 495 7.26 19.34 18.46
CA GLY A 495 8.66 19.32 18.01
C GLY A 495 9.46 18.16 18.60
N ASP A 496 9.23 17.84 19.89
CA ASP A 496 9.95 16.77 20.58
C ASP A 496 9.64 15.39 19.97
N LYS A 497 8.45 15.20 19.37
CA LYS A 497 8.09 13.96 18.69
C LYS A 497 9.01 13.70 17.48
N VAL A 498 9.33 14.75 16.70
CA VAL A 498 10.24 14.66 15.56
C VAL A 498 11.65 14.30 16.03
N ASP A 499 12.15 15.01 17.06
CA ASP A 499 13.47 14.76 17.63
C ASP A 499 13.60 13.33 18.16
N LYS A 500 12.52 12.80 18.77
CA LYS A 500 12.50 11.45 19.29
C LYS A 500 12.54 10.40 18.19
N VAL A 501 11.81 10.60 17.09
CA VAL A 501 11.88 9.74 15.91
C VAL A 501 13.28 9.81 15.29
N GLU A 502 13.88 10.99 15.19
CA GLU A 502 15.26 11.12 14.72
C GLU A 502 16.27 10.40 15.60
N GLN A 503 16.09 10.43 16.92
CA GLN A 503 16.92 9.67 17.83
C GLN A 503 16.81 8.17 17.53
N LEU A 504 15.58 7.64 17.44
CA LEU A 504 15.33 6.22 17.13
C LEU A 504 15.90 5.81 15.76
N LEU A 505 15.84 6.70 14.76
CA LEU A 505 16.45 6.49 13.44
C LEU A 505 17.98 6.40 13.49
N ARG A 506 18.63 7.13 14.39
CA ARG A 506 20.10 7.05 14.59
C ARG A 506 20.52 5.78 15.36
N GLU A 507 19.68 5.32 16.27
CA GLU A 507 19.94 4.17 17.15
C GLU A 507 19.62 2.82 16.49
N LYS A 508 18.81 2.80 15.43
CA LYS A 508 18.42 1.57 14.73
C LYS A 508 19.58 0.96 13.93
N ASN A 509 19.52 -0.35 13.69
CA ASN A 509 20.43 -1.04 12.78
C ASN A 509 20.24 -0.53 11.34
N GLU A 510 21.31 -0.46 10.56
CA GLU A 510 21.29 0.04 9.16
C GLU A 510 20.29 -0.71 8.28
N ASP A 511 20.13 -2.02 8.46
CA ASP A 511 19.22 -2.87 7.69
C ASP A 511 17.76 -2.84 8.22
N SER A 512 17.49 -2.15 9.32
CA SER A 512 16.16 -2.07 9.92
C SER A 512 15.42 -0.81 9.49
N THR A 513 14.10 -0.90 9.43
CA THR A 513 13.22 0.23 9.09
C THR A 513 12.39 0.63 10.32
N LEU A 514 12.20 1.92 10.49
CA LEU A 514 11.30 2.52 11.47
C LEU A 514 10.02 2.97 10.76
N ILE A 515 8.87 2.49 11.22
CA ILE A 515 7.57 2.98 10.79
C ILE A 515 6.98 3.91 11.85
N PHE A 516 6.33 4.99 11.42
CA PHE A 516 5.54 5.85 12.28
C PHE A 516 4.08 5.84 11.84
N THR A 517 3.17 5.68 12.78
CA THR A 517 1.72 5.70 12.52
C THR A 517 1.08 6.83 13.32
N GLY A 518 0.34 7.69 12.63
CA GLY A 518 -0.35 8.85 13.19
C GLY A 518 -1.69 9.13 12.49
N ASP A 519 -2.47 10.07 13.03
CA ASP A 519 -3.71 10.55 12.40
C ASP A 519 -3.47 11.55 11.25
N GLY A 520 -2.28 12.12 11.20
CA GLY A 520 -1.76 12.95 10.11
C GLY A 520 -2.02 14.45 10.22
N ILE A 521 -2.94 14.93 11.04
CA ILE A 521 -3.20 16.38 11.15
C ILE A 521 -2.03 17.07 11.86
N ASN A 522 -1.69 16.57 13.04
CA ASN A 522 -0.65 17.15 13.89
C ASN A 522 0.72 16.49 13.68
N ASP A 523 0.74 15.31 13.10
CA ASP A 523 1.91 14.45 13.00
C ASP A 523 2.55 14.45 11.59
N ALA A 524 2.08 15.28 10.64
CA ALA A 524 2.63 15.37 9.30
C ALA A 524 4.17 15.51 9.25
N PRO A 525 4.81 16.35 10.10
CA PRO A 525 6.28 16.42 10.12
C PRO A 525 6.94 15.12 10.58
N VAL A 526 6.30 14.37 11.48
CA VAL A 526 6.81 13.10 12.01
C VAL A 526 6.64 11.99 10.97
N LEU A 527 5.47 11.95 10.28
CA LEU A 527 5.20 11.04 9.16
C LEU A 527 6.25 11.16 8.06
N MET A 528 6.56 12.39 7.64
CA MET A 528 7.58 12.65 6.61
C MET A 528 9.01 12.32 7.06
N ARG A 529 9.27 12.29 8.37
CA ARG A 529 10.61 12.06 8.90
C ARG A 529 10.94 10.59 9.09
N ALA A 530 9.94 9.74 9.34
CA ALA A 530 10.11 8.30 9.46
C ALA A 530 10.62 7.66 8.15
N ASP A 531 11.16 6.44 8.22
CA ASP A 531 11.47 5.68 7.00
C ASP A 531 10.20 5.33 6.21
N VAL A 532 9.08 5.08 6.92
CA VAL A 532 7.74 4.92 6.36
C VAL A 532 6.72 5.57 7.28
N GLY A 533 6.02 6.57 6.78
CA GLY A 533 4.88 7.19 7.45
C GLY A 533 3.57 6.51 7.06
N ILE A 534 2.76 6.13 8.07
CA ILE A 534 1.43 5.51 7.89
C ILE A 534 0.38 6.45 8.46
N ALA A 535 -0.53 6.96 7.64
CA ALA A 535 -1.68 7.73 8.09
C ALA A 535 -2.89 6.81 8.28
N MET A 536 -3.58 6.98 9.40
CA MET A 536 -4.76 6.20 9.79
C MET A 536 -6.02 7.08 9.70
N GLY A 537 -7.13 6.52 9.15
CA GLY A 537 -8.40 7.25 9.03
C GLY A 537 -8.32 8.52 8.19
N ALA A 538 -7.32 8.61 7.30
CA ALA A 538 -6.93 9.85 6.63
C ALA A 538 -7.90 10.29 5.52
N MET A 539 -8.98 9.52 5.25
CA MET A 539 -9.96 9.89 4.22
C MET A 539 -10.70 11.16 4.64
N GLY A 540 -10.46 12.23 3.88
CA GLY A 540 -10.96 13.56 4.21
C GLY A 540 -9.90 14.53 4.76
N GLN A 541 -8.69 14.07 5.07
CA GLN A 541 -7.60 14.86 5.60
C GLN A 541 -6.44 14.94 4.60
N ASP A 542 -6.50 15.90 3.69
CA ASP A 542 -5.57 16.01 2.58
C ASP A 542 -4.10 16.12 3.01
N ALA A 543 -3.83 16.89 4.08
CA ALA A 543 -2.48 17.03 4.63
C ALA A 543 -1.89 15.70 5.13
N ALA A 544 -2.72 14.83 5.73
CA ALA A 544 -2.31 13.51 6.19
C ALA A 544 -2.00 12.58 5.01
N ILE A 545 -2.88 12.60 4.01
CA ILE A 545 -2.70 11.83 2.78
C ILE A 545 -1.40 12.26 2.10
N GLU A 546 -1.12 13.56 2.00
CA GLU A 546 0.08 14.06 1.33
C GLU A 546 1.38 13.68 2.07
N ALA A 547 1.38 13.79 3.40
CA ALA A 547 2.56 13.54 4.23
C ALA A 547 2.91 12.04 4.39
N ALA A 548 1.92 11.14 4.35
CA ALA A 548 2.15 9.71 4.56
C ALA A 548 2.62 8.99 3.29
N ASP A 549 3.35 7.90 3.48
CA ASP A 549 3.79 6.97 2.41
C ASP A 549 2.80 5.82 2.21
N ILE A 550 2.06 5.50 3.27
CA ILE A 550 0.99 4.50 3.29
C ILE A 550 -0.22 5.13 3.95
N VAL A 551 -1.40 4.93 3.37
CA VAL A 551 -2.66 5.47 3.87
C VAL A 551 -3.61 4.31 4.15
N LEU A 552 -4.12 4.22 5.37
CA LEU A 552 -5.22 3.33 5.72
C LEU A 552 -6.54 4.10 5.50
N ILE A 553 -7.38 3.57 4.62
CA ILE A 553 -8.62 4.25 4.19
C ILE A 553 -9.60 4.38 5.35
N ASP A 554 -9.68 3.36 6.17
CA ASP A 554 -10.48 3.36 7.39
C ASP A 554 -9.61 3.54 8.65
N ASP A 555 -10.29 3.63 9.78
CA ASP A 555 -9.68 3.88 11.08
C ASP A 555 -9.43 2.56 11.87
N ASP A 556 -9.25 1.42 11.16
CA ASP A 556 -8.98 0.12 11.76
C ASP A 556 -7.48 -0.11 11.99
N PRO A 557 -6.99 -0.12 13.25
CA PRO A 557 -5.59 -0.41 13.56
C PRO A 557 -5.15 -1.83 13.18
N GLY A 558 -6.07 -2.77 13.03
CA GLY A 558 -5.78 -4.14 12.56
C GLY A 558 -5.14 -4.16 11.18
N LYS A 559 -5.44 -3.19 10.32
CA LYS A 559 -4.88 -3.09 8.97
C LYS A 559 -3.39 -2.81 8.92
N ILE A 560 -2.81 -2.26 9.98
CA ILE A 560 -1.34 -2.10 10.10
C ILE A 560 -0.66 -3.48 10.07
N ALA A 561 -1.21 -4.45 10.81
CA ALA A 561 -0.69 -5.82 10.80
C ALA A 561 -0.88 -6.49 9.44
N VAL A 562 -1.99 -6.25 8.77
CA VAL A 562 -2.26 -6.73 7.41
C VAL A 562 -1.28 -6.13 6.41
N ALA A 563 -1.05 -4.81 6.46
CA ALA A 563 -0.08 -4.11 5.61
C ALA A 563 1.33 -4.72 5.76
N TYR A 564 1.75 -4.96 7.00
CA TYR A 564 3.05 -5.55 7.31
C TYR A 564 3.15 -7.00 6.79
N ALA A 565 2.10 -7.80 6.96
CA ALA A 565 2.06 -9.18 6.47
C ALA A 565 2.17 -9.24 4.93
N ILE A 566 1.44 -8.37 4.21
CA ILE A 566 1.52 -8.24 2.74
C ILE A 566 2.92 -7.82 2.32
N ALA A 567 3.51 -6.83 2.97
CA ALA A 567 4.84 -6.33 2.68
C ALA A 567 5.90 -7.43 2.83
N ARG A 568 5.91 -8.16 3.96
CA ARG A 568 6.83 -9.29 4.20
C ARG A 568 6.63 -10.43 3.21
N LYS A 569 5.38 -10.76 2.88
CA LYS A 569 5.06 -11.78 1.89
C LYS A 569 5.61 -11.40 0.52
N THR A 570 5.43 -10.13 0.13
CA THR A 570 5.92 -9.59 -1.15
C THR A 570 7.44 -9.67 -1.24
N VAL A 571 8.16 -9.17 -0.22
CA VAL A 571 9.62 -9.23 -0.17
C VAL A 571 10.12 -10.69 -0.20
N ARG A 572 9.47 -11.60 0.53
CA ARG A 572 9.83 -13.03 0.51
C ARG A 572 9.64 -13.64 -0.88
N ILE A 573 8.57 -13.31 -1.58
CA ILE A 573 8.32 -13.77 -2.97
C ILE A 573 9.42 -13.24 -3.91
N VAL A 574 9.80 -11.97 -3.77
CA VAL A 574 10.91 -11.38 -4.52
C VAL A 574 12.21 -12.14 -4.29
N GLN A 575 12.56 -12.41 -3.03
CA GLN A 575 13.77 -13.18 -2.68
C GLN A 575 13.71 -14.61 -3.24
N GLN A 576 12.57 -15.29 -3.14
CA GLN A 576 12.37 -16.62 -3.73
C GLN A 576 12.61 -16.61 -5.25
N ASN A 577 12.06 -15.62 -5.95
CA ASN A 577 12.24 -15.49 -7.38
C ASN A 577 13.70 -15.22 -7.77
N ILE A 578 14.41 -14.37 -7.00
CA ILE A 578 15.84 -14.08 -7.21
C ILE A 578 16.66 -15.37 -7.06
N VAL A 579 16.52 -16.05 -5.92
CA VAL A 579 17.31 -17.26 -5.63
C VAL A 579 17.01 -18.36 -6.64
N PHE A 580 15.73 -18.61 -6.93
CA PHE A 580 15.31 -19.65 -7.87
C PHE A 580 15.83 -19.37 -9.28
N ALA A 581 15.64 -18.15 -9.80
CA ALA A 581 16.08 -17.78 -11.13
C ALA A 581 17.60 -17.85 -11.29
N LEU A 582 18.37 -17.34 -10.32
CA LEU A 582 19.83 -17.40 -10.38
C LEU A 582 20.35 -18.85 -10.26
N ALA A 583 19.79 -19.66 -9.36
CA ALA A 583 20.22 -21.04 -9.19
C ALA A 583 20.02 -21.87 -10.47
N VAL A 584 18.82 -21.82 -11.05
CA VAL A 584 18.54 -22.56 -12.31
C VAL A 584 19.44 -22.07 -13.43
N LYS A 585 19.65 -20.76 -13.57
CA LYS A 585 20.51 -20.19 -14.61
C LYS A 585 21.96 -20.64 -14.48
N ILE A 586 22.53 -20.58 -13.29
CA ILE A 586 23.90 -21.04 -13.04
C ILE A 586 24.03 -22.53 -13.42
N ILE A 587 23.09 -23.37 -12.99
CA ILE A 587 23.10 -24.80 -13.32
C ILE A 587 23.07 -25.01 -14.84
N VAL A 588 22.14 -24.36 -15.54
CA VAL A 588 22.00 -24.56 -17.00
C VAL A 588 23.19 -23.97 -17.76
N MET A 589 23.76 -22.84 -17.34
CA MET A 589 24.97 -22.29 -17.93
C MET A 589 26.17 -23.26 -17.80
N VAL A 590 26.35 -23.85 -16.62
CA VAL A 590 27.41 -24.83 -16.39
C VAL A 590 27.19 -26.08 -17.27
N LEU A 591 25.97 -26.61 -17.33
CA LEU A 591 25.64 -27.75 -18.18
C LEU A 591 25.84 -27.43 -19.66
N GLY A 592 25.50 -26.21 -20.11
CA GLY A 592 25.74 -25.74 -21.47
C GLY A 592 27.22 -25.66 -21.84
N ALA A 593 28.02 -25.07 -20.95
CA ALA A 593 29.47 -24.97 -21.12
C ALA A 593 30.16 -26.35 -21.17
N LEU A 594 29.68 -27.30 -20.37
CA LEU A 594 30.16 -28.69 -20.37
C LEU A 594 29.66 -29.51 -21.59
N GLY A 595 28.65 -29.00 -22.33
CA GLY A 595 28.09 -29.65 -23.50
C GLY A 595 26.99 -30.68 -23.21
N PHE A 596 26.43 -30.67 -21.98
CA PHE A 596 25.30 -31.53 -21.60
C PHE A 596 23.93 -30.90 -21.94
N ALA A 597 23.84 -29.59 -22.16
CA ALA A 597 22.61 -28.90 -22.55
C ALA A 597 22.68 -28.49 -24.02
N ASN A 598 21.57 -28.65 -24.73
CA ASN A 598 21.37 -28.11 -26.07
C ASN A 598 20.62 -26.77 -26.01
N MET A 599 20.51 -26.08 -27.14
CA MET A 599 19.88 -24.76 -27.20
C MET A 599 18.38 -24.80 -26.87
N TRP A 600 17.68 -25.87 -27.17
CA TRP A 600 16.29 -26.11 -26.82
C TRP A 600 16.09 -26.15 -25.28
N ALA A 601 16.92 -26.95 -24.62
CA ALA A 601 16.88 -27.06 -23.16
C ALA A 601 17.18 -25.70 -22.49
N ALA A 602 18.10 -24.94 -23.08
CA ALA A 602 18.47 -23.61 -22.61
C ALA A 602 17.29 -22.62 -22.64
N VAL A 603 16.61 -22.53 -23.78
CA VAL A 603 15.45 -21.63 -23.96
C VAL A 603 14.25 -22.09 -23.14
N PHE A 604 14.00 -23.41 -23.12
CA PHE A 604 12.92 -23.97 -22.32
C PHE A 604 13.12 -23.68 -20.82
N ALA A 605 14.35 -23.82 -20.32
CA ALA A 605 14.68 -23.47 -18.95
C ALA A 605 14.47 -21.97 -18.68
N ASP A 606 14.91 -21.08 -19.56
CA ASP A 606 14.76 -19.62 -19.37
C ASP A 606 13.29 -19.19 -19.37
N VAL A 607 12.50 -19.62 -20.35
CA VAL A 607 11.07 -19.34 -20.44
C VAL A 607 10.30 -20.00 -19.27
N GLY A 608 10.65 -21.23 -18.91
CA GLY A 608 10.03 -21.96 -17.79
C GLY A 608 10.28 -21.29 -16.43
N VAL A 609 11.51 -20.85 -16.19
CA VAL A 609 11.86 -20.09 -14.99
C VAL A 609 11.10 -18.77 -14.93
N ALA A 610 11.04 -18.03 -16.04
CA ALA A 610 10.27 -16.79 -16.11
C ALA A 610 8.78 -17.04 -15.83
N PHE A 611 8.19 -18.08 -16.39
CA PHE A 611 6.81 -18.48 -16.17
C PHE A 611 6.52 -18.79 -14.68
N LEU A 612 7.35 -19.62 -14.06
CA LEU A 612 7.20 -20.00 -12.65
C LEU A 612 7.38 -18.79 -11.73
N ALA A 613 8.36 -17.92 -12.02
CA ALA A 613 8.60 -16.69 -11.26
C ALA A 613 7.40 -15.71 -11.36
N ILE A 614 6.76 -15.61 -12.52
CA ILE A 614 5.55 -14.81 -12.72
C ILE A 614 4.37 -15.39 -11.91
N ILE A 615 4.15 -16.71 -11.95
CA ILE A 615 3.10 -17.35 -11.15
C ILE A 615 3.35 -17.11 -9.66
N ASN A 616 4.60 -17.24 -9.20
CA ASN A 616 4.94 -16.96 -7.81
C ASN A 616 4.68 -15.50 -7.44
N ALA A 617 5.01 -14.55 -8.34
CA ALA A 617 4.75 -13.12 -8.15
C ALA A 617 3.25 -12.80 -7.96
N THR A 618 2.35 -13.46 -8.70
CA THR A 618 0.90 -13.23 -8.56
C THR A 618 0.33 -13.68 -7.22
N ARG A 619 1.06 -14.49 -6.42
CA ARG A 619 0.65 -14.87 -5.06
C ARG A 619 0.63 -13.68 -4.10
N ALA A 620 1.34 -12.59 -4.42
CA ALA A 620 1.32 -11.37 -3.63
C ALA A 620 -0.01 -10.57 -3.76
N LEU A 621 -0.85 -10.87 -4.77
CA LEU A 621 -2.19 -10.28 -4.92
C LEU A 621 -3.20 -10.71 -3.83
N LYS A 622 -2.94 -11.83 -3.17
CA LYS A 622 -3.80 -12.32 -2.08
C LYS A 622 -3.22 -11.80 -0.77
N PRO A 623 -3.99 -11.09 0.03
CA PRO A 623 -3.55 -10.61 1.35
C PRO A 623 -3.14 -11.74 2.29
#